data_9c79cb9759e1b85806a897d10a50ca77
#
_entry.id   9c79cb9759e1b85806a897d10a50ca77
#
_cell.length_a   1.000
_cell.length_b   1.000
_cell.length_c   1.000
_cell.angle_alpha   90.00
_cell.angle_beta   90.00
_cell.angle_gamma   90.00
#
_symmetry.space_group_name_H-M   'P 1'
#
loop_
_entity.id
_entity.type
_entity.pdbx_description
1 polymer ?
#
loop_
_entity_poly.entity_id
_entity_poly.type
_entity_poly.pdbx_seq_one_letter_code
_entity_poly.pdbx_strand_id
1 'polypeptide(L)'
;MSVSPKLRVEPTPLASTIRKTYVLDTNVLLHDPNAITAFNEHHVVIPMTVLEELDDIKDRRDKTVSREARIAINLIEKIVEGATPAELQAGVDIPGSSVSGPLGSLSVYADQIIEDDGEVPFLSVKEAHSNDNRIINVALRIQAASEDNFVCLVTKDINMRIKAKGSGLLHVEDYRRDKVLDDIDLLARGWSKIDGDFWSGVAEVETLREGDTTLYRVTRDVLPEAYPNQFIYDDQDFIACVKRIDSEYLYLRVEDRHHLMNRQFWGLTPRNLEQAMAMALLDDSNIDMTVLTGPAGSGKTLIALAYGLHAILEGGKYSKLIVARSTPPIAEDIGFLPGTEEEKMAPWLAAFDDNLEILHGADESTSGSIDYVKERANIQFKSLNFMRGRSFNNAYIIIDEAQGLTQFQLKSIISRVGSDSKIVVLGNLAQIDNKYISPLSSGLTYLVEKSKAYAHAGIMTIGGIVRSRLAAFAEEQL
;
A
#
# COMPACT_ATOMS: atom_id res chain seq x y z
N MET A 1 61.78 8.27 -19.82
CA MET A 1 61.02 7.66 -18.72
C MET A 1 60.61 8.81 -17.76
N SER A 2 59.41 9.30 -17.91
CA SER A 2 58.87 10.37 -17.06
C SER A 2 57.68 9.76 -16.30
N VAL A 3 57.80 9.72 -14.98
CA VAL A 3 56.78 9.22 -14.09
C VAL A 3 55.94 10.39 -13.65
N SER A 4 54.68 10.42 -14.06
CA SER A 4 53.68 11.40 -13.60
C SER A 4 53.28 11.11 -12.15
N PRO A 5 53.14 12.13 -11.29
CA PRO A 5 52.73 11.95 -9.92
C PRO A 5 51.23 11.70 -9.85
N LYS A 6 50.79 10.59 -9.19
CA LYS A 6 49.43 10.31 -8.82
C LYS A 6 48.94 11.33 -7.77
N LEU A 7 47.99 12.19 -8.15
CA LEU A 7 47.23 13.01 -7.23
C LEU A 7 46.45 12.09 -6.25
N ARG A 8 46.84 12.14 -4.98
CA ARG A 8 46.00 11.63 -3.89
C ARG A 8 44.85 12.61 -3.71
N VAL A 9 43.65 12.19 -4.06
CA VAL A 9 42.43 12.87 -3.65
C VAL A 9 42.21 12.51 -2.18
N GLU A 10 42.43 13.45 -1.28
CA GLU A 10 41.99 13.29 0.11
C GLU A 10 40.47 13.30 0.14
N PRO A 11 39.83 12.40 0.91
CA PRO A 11 38.37 12.43 1.05
C PRO A 11 37.97 13.73 1.72
N THR A 12 37.12 14.51 1.05
CA THR A 12 36.47 15.67 1.63
C THR A 12 35.78 15.28 2.93
N PRO A 13 35.96 15.97 4.05
CA PRO A 13 35.25 15.64 5.28
C PRO A 13 33.75 15.76 5.03
N LEU A 14 33.00 14.70 5.31
CA LEU A 14 31.54 14.71 5.35
C LEU A 14 31.09 15.90 6.21
N ALA A 15 30.30 16.78 5.62
CA ALA A 15 29.65 17.85 6.34
C ALA A 15 28.97 17.24 7.58
N SER A 16 29.25 17.77 8.75
CA SER A 16 28.62 17.35 10.00
C SER A 16 27.12 17.56 9.85
N THR A 17 26.38 16.49 9.64
CA THR A 17 24.92 16.52 9.61
C THR A 17 24.45 16.95 10.99
N ILE A 18 23.75 18.09 11.07
CA ILE A 18 23.14 18.58 12.31
C ILE A 18 22.15 17.50 12.77
N ARG A 19 22.41 16.90 13.93
CA ARG A 19 21.52 15.88 14.51
C ARG A 19 20.23 16.55 14.94
N LYS A 20 19.10 16.11 14.37
CA LYS A 20 17.76 16.61 14.69
C LYS A 20 17.10 15.75 15.75
N THR A 21 16.15 16.33 16.50
CA THR A 21 15.34 15.63 17.49
C THR A 21 13.89 15.57 17.02
N TYR A 22 13.33 14.37 16.98
CA TYR A 22 11.94 14.10 16.60
C TYR A 22 11.14 13.56 17.79
N VAL A 23 10.09 14.28 18.18
CA VAL A 23 9.14 13.85 19.20
C VAL A 23 7.98 13.17 18.48
N LEU A 24 7.71 11.91 18.79
CA LEU A 24 6.67 11.13 18.09
C LEU A 24 5.38 11.10 18.91
N ASP A 25 4.27 11.30 18.21
CA ASP A 25 2.92 11.10 18.71
C ASP A 25 2.49 9.62 18.56
N THR A 26 1.55 9.19 19.40
CA THR A 26 0.97 7.84 19.42
C THR A 26 0.42 7.42 18.07
N ASN A 27 -0.26 8.34 17.38
CA ASN A 27 -0.84 8.07 16.05
C ASN A 27 0.20 7.67 15.00
N VAL A 28 1.43 8.16 15.11
CA VAL A 28 2.53 7.78 14.21
C VAL A 28 2.88 6.31 14.39
N LEU A 29 3.01 5.85 15.63
CA LEU A 29 3.37 4.47 15.96
C LEU A 29 2.25 3.47 15.69
N LEU A 30 0.99 3.90 15.83
CA LEU A 30 -0.16 3.09 15.46
C LEU A 30 -0.29 2.93 13.95
N HIS A 31 0.16 3.92 13.20
CA HIS A 31 0.13 3.91 11.74
C HIS A 31 1.31 3.13 11.15
N ASP A 32 2.52 3.38 11.64
CA ASP A 32 3.74 2.67 11.30
C ASP A 32 4.49 2.27 12.58
N PRO A 33 4.32 1.04 13.07
CA PRO A 33 5.03 0.56 14.26
C PRO A 33 6.56 0.60 14.15
N ASN A 34 7.10 0.68 12.92
CA ASN A 34 8.53 0.80 12.67
C ASN A 34 8.99 2.24 12.48
N ALA A 35 8.12 3.23 12.70
CA ALA A 35 8.46 4.65 12.52
C ALA A 35 9.72 5.08 13.25
N ILE A 36 10.01 4.47 14.41
CA ILE A 36 11.22 4.75 15.22
C ILE A 36 12.49 4.61 14.38
N THR A 37 12.55 3.62 13.51
CA THR A 37 13.72 3.36 12.64
C THR A 37 13.75 4.24 11.38
N ALA A 38 12.77 5.13 11.24
CA ALA A 38 12.56 5.95 10.05
C ALA A 38 13.43 7.20 10.01
N PHE A 39 14.01 7.60 11.12
CA PHE A 39 14.66 8.89 11.29
C PHE A 39 16.20 8.85 11.15
N ASN A 40 16.73 7.77 10.57
CA ASN A 40 18.15 7.59 10.25
C ASN A 40 19.09 7.91 11.45
N GLU A 41 20.07 8.82 11.26
CA GLU A 41 21.07 9.22 12.25
C GLU A 41 20.52 10.18 13.34
N HIS A 42 19.22 10.48 13.32
CA HIS A 42 18.62 11.48 14.18
C HIS A 42 18.19 10.90 15.56
N HIS A 43 17.82 11.80 16.47
CA HIS A 43 17.35 11.43 17.80
C HIS A 43 15.82 11.35 17.82
N VAL A 44 15.28 10.24 18.29
CA VAL A 44 13.85 10.02 18.46
C VAL A 44 13.50 10.08 19.94
N VAL A 45 12.50 10.86 20.28
CA VAL A 45 11.98 11.01 21.65
C VAL A 45 10.56 10.47 21.71
N ILE A 46 10.30 9.56 22.63
CA ILE A 46 8.96 9.06 22.93
C ILE A 46 8.56 9.57 24.30
N PRO A 47 7.54 10.44 24.40
CA PRO A 47 6.95 10.82 25.68
C PRO A 47 6.38 9.60 26.43
N MET A 48 6.45 9.59 27.76
CA MET A 48 5.87 8.53 28.59
C MET A 48 4.36 8.38 28.32
N THR A 49 3.65 9.50 28.13
CA THR A 49 2.23 9.51 27.74
C THR A 49 1.96 8.68 26.49
N VAL A 50 2.85 8.67 25.50
CA VAL A 50 2.71 7.83 24.28
C VAL A 50 2.79 6.34 24.63
N LEU A 51 3.68 5.94 25.52
CA LEU A 51 3.77 4.55 25.99
C LEU A 51 2.51 4.13 26.75
N GLU A 52 1.97 5.01 27.61
CA GLU A 52 0.71 4.75 28.34
C GLU A 52 -0.46 4.58 27.37
N GLU A 53 -0.57 5.44 26.36
CA GLU A 53 -1.62 5.32 25.34
C GLU A 53 -1.50 4.03 24.53
N LEU A 54 -0.27 3.65 24.13
CA LEU A 54 -0.04 2.38 23.46
C LEU A 54 -0.41 1.18 24.35
N ASP A 55 -0.12 1.27 25.65
CA ASP A 55 -0.46 0.24 26.63
C ASP A 55 -1.98 0.10 26.78
N ASP A 56 -2.70 1.20 26.91
CA ASP A 56 -4.16 1.23 26.94
C ASP A 56 -4.80 0.69 25.67
N ILE A 57 -4.19 0.96 24.50
CA ILE A 57 -4.69 0.53 23.20
C ILE A 57 -4.42 -0.95 22.95
N LYS A 58 -3.28 -1.50 23.42
CA LYS A 58 -2.93 -2.92 23.19
C LYS A 58 -3.97 -3.89 23.74
N ASP A 59 -4.72 -3.47 24.78
CA ASP A 59 -5.73 -4.28 25.48
C ASP A 59 -7.16 -3.98 25.02
N ARG A 60 -7.34 -3.01 24.10
CA ARG A 60 -8.66 -2.71 23.52
C ARG A 60 -9.14 -3.85 22.63
N ARG A 61 -10.47 -3.91 22.45
CA ARG A 61 -11.14 -4.94 21.63
C ARG A 61 -10.89 -4.79 20.15
N ASP A 62 -10.48 -3.63 19.67
CA ASP A 62 -10.07 -3.41 18.28
C ASP A 62 -8.74 -4.12 18.00
N LYS A 63 -8.86 -5.31 17.39
CA LYS A 63 -7.72 -6.21 17.14
C LYS A 63 -6.68 -5.63 16.18
N THR A 64 -7.03 -4.66 15.35
CA THR A 64 -6.10 -4.08 14.37
C THR A 64 -5.18 -3.08 15.06
N VAL A 65 -5.75 -2.08 15.71
CA VAL A 65 -5.01 -1.01 16.40
C VAL A 65 -4.24 -1.58 17.60
N SER A 66 -4.86 -2.48 18.36
CA SER A 66 -4.26 -3.20 19.49
C SER A 66 -3.02 -4.00 19.06
N ARG A 67 -3.01 -4.55 17.85
CA ARG A 67 -1.86 -5.27 17.33
C ARG A 67 -0.71 -4.34 16.94
N GLU A 68 -1.00 -3.24 16.24
CA GLU A 68 0.02 -2.26 15.87
C GLU A 68 0.67 -1.65 17.12
N ALA A 69 -0.13 -1.36 18.18
CA ALA A 69 0.38 -0.95 19.48
C ALA A 69 1.34 -1.98 20.07
N ARG A 70 0.99 -3.28 20.06
CA ARG A 70 1.88 -4.36 20.57
C ARG A 70 3.18 -4.46 19.78
N ILE A 71 3.14 -4.31 18.45
CA ILE A 71 4.36 -4.34 17.62
C ILE A 71 5.26 -3.16 17.98
N ALA A 72 4.70 -1.95 18.11
CA ALA A 72 5.45 -0.76 18.48
C ALA A 72 6.09 -0.92 19.89
N ILE A 73 5.31 -1.38 20.89
CA ILE A 73 5.81 -1.63 22.24
C ILE A 73 6.97 -2.65 22.23
N ASN A 74 6.79 -3.79 21.54
CA ASN A 74 7.83 -4.83 21.48
C ASN A 74 9.10 -4.32 20.77
N LEU A 75 8.96 -3.45 19.77
CA LEU A 75 10.11 -2.84 19.11
C LEU A 75 10.85 -1.88 20.05
N ILE A 76 10.12 -1.04 20.77
CA ILE A 76 10.69 -0.14 21.78
C ILE A 76 11.42 -0.97 22.85
N GLU A 77 10.75 -1.97 23.43
CA GLU A 77 11.33 -2.87 24.45
C GLU A 77 12.64 -3.49 23.96
N LYS A 78 12.66 -4.00 22.74
CA LYS A 78 13.86 -4.60 22.12
C LYS A 78 15.01 -3.59 21.96
N ILE A 79 14.71 -2.32 21.65
CA ILE A 79 15.74 -1.28 21.49
C ILE A 79 16.34 -0.90 22.85
N VAL A 80 15.48 -0.81 23.88
CA VAL A 80 15.91 -0.37 25.21
C VAL A 80 16.34 -1.52 26.14
N GLU A 81 16.35 -2.75 25.65
CA GLU A 81 16.72 -3.93 26.41
C GLU A 81 18.14 -3.82 27.01
N GLY A 82 18.25 -3.90 28.33
CA GLY A 82 19.52 -3.78 29.04
C GLY A 82 20.02 -2.34 29.26
N ALA A 83 19.30 -1.33 28.83
CA ALA A 83 19.67 0.07 29.06
C ALA A 83 19.42 0.49 30.54
N THR A 84 20.33 1.27 31.08
CA THR A 84 20.14 1.91 32.37
C THR A 84 19.17 3.09 32.30
N PRO A 85 18.54 3.53 33.40
CA PRO A 85 17.67 4.71 33.38
C PRO A 85 18.34 5.98 32.84
N ALA A 86 19.62 6.15 33.08
CA ALA A 86 20.39 7.30 32.59
C ALA A 86 20.58 7.22 31.04
N GLU A 87 20.88 6.04 30.51
CA GLU A 87 20.99 5.81 29.06
C GLU A 87 19.65 5.97 28.37
N LEU A 88 18.55 5.52 29.00
CA LEU A 88 17.21 5.67 28.45
C LEU A 88 16.78 7.15 28.31
N GLN A 89 17.22 7.99 29.25
CA GLN A 89 16.99 9.44 29.16
C GLN A 89 17.94 10.13 28.16
N ALA A 90 19.20 9.72 28.09
CA ALA A 90 20.21 10.30 27.20
C ALA A 90 20.03 9.85 25.74
N GLY A 91 19.46 8.68 25.52
CA GLY A 91 19.24 8.05 24.23
C GLY A 91 20.04 6.78 24.01
N VAL A 92 19.33 5.69 23.74
CA VAL A 92 19.87 4.37 23.39
C VAL A 92 20.01 4.27 21.88
N ASP A 93 21.15 3.77 21.41
CA ASP A 93 21.38 3.62 19.97
C ASP A 93 20.39 2.60 19.35
N ILE A 94 19.76 3.01 18.23
CA ILE A 94 18.85 2.15 17.49
C ILE A 94 19.70 1.18 16.63
N PRO A 95 19.52 -0.16 16.73
CA PRO A 95 20.29 -1.11 15.95
C PRO A 95 20.10 -0.91 14.46
N GLY A 96 21.19 -0.66 13.73
CA GLY A 96 21.21 -0.57 12.27
C GLY A 96 21.43 -1.93 11.61
N SER A 97 21.28 -2.01 10.28
CA SER A 97 21.80 -3.14 9.53
C SER A 97 23.32 -3.13 9.59
N SER A 98 23.94 -4.29 9.61
CA SER A 98 25.40 -4.49 9.73
C SER A 98 26.25 -3.76 8.67
N VAL A 99 25.62 -3.16 7.66
CA VAL A 99 26.27 -2.43 6.54
C VAL A 99 26.30 -0.92 6.80
N SER A 100 25.40 -0.35 7.65
CA SER A 100 25.16 1.10 7.73
C SER A 100 25.48 1.73 9.09
N GLY A 101 25.86 0.96 10.11
CA GLY A 101 26.06 1.48 11.47
C GLY A 101 24.72 1.77 12.22
N PRO A 102 24.77 2.44 13.37
CA PRO A 102 23.57 2.77 14.15
C PRO A 102 22.70 3.79 13.43
N LEU A 103 21.37 3.61 13.50
CA LEU A 103 20.37 4.46 12.84
C LEU A 103 20.03 5.77 13.60
N GLY A 104 20.73 6.06 14.68
CA GLY A 104 20.44 7.18 15.56
C GLY A 104 20.13 6.69 16.96
N SER A 105 19.41 7.46 17.77
CA SER A 105 19.09 7.05 19.14
C SER A 105 17.65 7.28 19.52
N LEU A 106 17.17 6.46 20.47
CA LEU A 106 15.83 6.52 21.07
C LEU A 106 15.94 6.91 22.53
N SER A 107 15.19 7.90 22.96
CA SER A 107 15.01 8.21 24.40
C SER A 107 13.53 8.21 24.77
N VAL A 108 13.27 7.95 26.05
CA VAL A 108 11.94 8.07 26.65
C VAL A 108 11.94 9.28 27.58
N TYR A 109 11.00 10.19 27.36
CA TYR A 109 10.88 11.42 28.15
C TYR A 109 9.76 11.29 29.18
N ALA A 110 10.12 11.51 30.47
CA ALA A 110 9.18 11.43 31.59
C ALA A 110 8.35 12.72 31.71
N ASP A 111 7.30 12.84 30.91
CA ASP A 111 6.45 14.02 30.77
C ASP A 111 5.45 14.19 31.93
N GLN A 112 5.28 13.19 32.80
CA GLN A 112 4.41 13.25 33.96
C GLN A 112 4.91 14.22 35.05
N ILE A 113 6.20 14.57 35.00
CA ILE A 113 6.86 15.49 35.94
C ILE A 113 7.02 16.92 35.37
N ILE A 114 6.49 17.19 34.19
CA ILE A 114 6.53 18.54 33.63
C ILE A 114 5.51 19.43 34.37
N GLU A 115 6.00 20.42 35.09
CA GLU A 115 5.20 21.46 35.70
C GLU A 115 5.35 22.78 34.94
N ASP A 116 4.33 23.65 35.05
CA ASP A 116 4.38 25.00 34.48
C ASP A 116 5.28 25.86 35.42
N ASP A 117 6.47 26.18 34.93
CA ASP A 117 7.44 27.03 35.64
C ASP A 117 7.41 28.49 35.13
N GLY A 118 6.54 28.78 34.14
CA GLY A 118 6.40 30.11 33.54
C GLY A 118 7.55 30.55 32.64
N GLU A 119 8.59 29.71 32.45
CA GLU A 119 9.74 30.02 31.60
C GLU A 119 9.50 29.63 30.14
N VAL A 120 8.68 28.60 29.89
CA VAL A 120 8.38 28.06 28.56
C VAL A 120 6.86 28.05 28.34
N PRO A 121 6.37 28.30 27.11
CA PRO A 121 4.94 28.12 26.80
C PRO A 121 4.45 26.74 27.24
N PHE A 122 3.37 26.71 28.03
CA PHE A 122 2.83 25.50 28.64
C PHE A 122 1.32 25.37 28.39
N LEU A 123 0.92 24.22 27.86
CA LEU A 123 -0.49 23.89 27.64
C LEU A 123 -1.06 23.17 28.87
N SER A 124 -2.22 23.62 29.35
CA SER A 124 -2.90 23.02 30.50
C SER A 124 -3.19 21.52 30.23
N VAL A 125 -2.86 20.67 31.20
CA VAL A 125 -3.10 19.21 31.17
C VAL A 125 -4.37 18.82 31.96
N LYS A 126 -5.14 19.79 32.44
CA LYS A 126 -6.35 19.56 33.27
C LYS A 126 -7.64 19.41 32.47
N GLU A 127 -7.61 19.62 31.15
CA GLU A 127 -8.77 19.60 30.27
C GLU A 127 -8.84 18.34 29.42
N ALA A 128 -9.98 18.14 28.75
CA ALA A 128 -10.10 17.13 27.68
C ALA A 128 -9.00 17.34 26.64
N HIS A 129 -8.36 16.27 26.16
CA HIS A 129 -7.14 16.26 25.34
C HIS A 129 -5.82 16.53 26.12
N SER A 130 -5.77 16.15 27.38
CA SER A 130 -4.58 16.31 28.22
C SER A 130 -3.33 15.62 27.64
N ASN A 131 -3.47 14.49 26.95
CA ASN A 131 -2.36 13.71 26.39
C ASN A 131 -1.68 14.44 25.25
N ASP A 132 -2.45 15.00 24.28
CA ASP A 132 -1.89 15.84 23.21
C ASP A 132 -1.09 17.02 23.80
N ASN A 133 -1.64 17.67 24.84
CA ASN A 133 -0.98 18.78 25.50
C ASN A 133 0.33 18.36 26.16
N ARG A 134 0.39 17.19 26.80
CA ARG A 134 1.61 16.65 27.38
C ARG A 134 2.67 16.42 26.32
N ILE A 135 2.32 15.78 25.20
CA ILE A 135 3.25 15.52 24.12
C ILE A 135 3.77 16.83 23.50
N ILE A 136 2.89 17.84 23.31
CA ILE A 136 3.29 19.16 22.82
C ILE A 136 4.25 19.84 23.84
N ASN A 137 3.95 19.77 25.14
CA ASN A 137 4.79 20.34 26.20
C ASN A 137 6.19 19.71 26.23
N VAL A 138 6.32 18.40 25.98
CA VAL A 138 7.62 17.74 25.80
C VAL A 138 8.43 18.41 24.68
N ALA A 139 7.81 18.57 23.51
CA ALA A 139 8.49 19.16 22.36
C ALA A 139 8.90 20.62 22.61
N LEU A 140 8.03 21.42 23.26
CA LEU A 140 8.33 22.80 23.67
C LEU A 140 9.49 22.88 24.66
N ARG A 141 9.52 21.99 25.67
CA ARG A 141 10.61 21.92 26.63
C ARG A 141 11.94 21.54 26.00
N ILE A 142 11.96 20.54 25.14
CA ILE A 142 13.17 20.14 24.43
C ILE A 142 13.65 21.28 23.52
N GLN A 143 12.73 21.98 22.84
CA GLN A 143 13.06 23.14 22.01
C GLN A 143 13.69 24.26 22.85
N ALA A 144 13.16 24.57 24.00
CA ALA A 144 13.68 25.62 24.89
C ALA A 144 15.03 25.27 25.51
N ALA A 145 15.29 23.98 25.78
CA ALA A 145 16.57 23.51 26.32
C ALA A 145 17.70 23.43 25.28
N SER A 146 17.39 23.59 24.00
CA SER A 146 18.31 23.36 22.87
C SER A 146 18.48 24.62 22.06
N GLU A 147 19.56 25.38 22.30
CA GLU A 147 19.83 26.66 21.56
C GLU A 147 20.08 26.46 20.05
N ASP A 148 20.57 25.27 19.62
CA ASP A 148 20.98 25.00 18.25
C ASP A 148 20.39 23.71 17.65
N ASN A 149 19.55 22.97 18.37
CA ASN A 149 19.01 21.70 17.90
C ASN A 149 17.63 21.87 17.27
N PHE A 150 17.49 21.35 16.06
CA PHE A 150 16.21 21.24 15.38
C PHE A 150 15.32 20.23 16.13
N VAL A 151 14.23 20.71 16.73
CA VAL A 151 13.21 19.89 17.40
C VAL A 151 11.92 19.91 16.60
N CYS A 152 11.43 18.74 16.24
CA CYS A 152 10.23 18.58 15.42
C CYS A 152 9.24 17.63 16.10
N LEU A 153 8.02 18.07 16.29
CA LEU A 153 6.90 17.18 16.64
C LEU A 153 6.37 16.53 15.37
N VAL A 154 6.29 15.21 15.37
CA VAL A 154 5.74 14.42 14.26
C VAL A 154 4.40 13.83 14.70
N THR A 155 3.32 14.23 14.04
CA THR A 155 1.96 13.74 14.31
C THR A 155 1.10 13.72 13.06
N LYS A 156 0.20 12.75 12.95
CA LYS A 156 -0.80 12.66 11.88
C LYS A 156 -2.06 13.49 12.17
N ASP A 157 -2.25 13.93 13.42
CA ASP A 157 -3.39 14.75 13.80
C ASP A 157 -3.20 16.21 13.37
N ILE A 158 -4.11 16.67 12.50
CA ILE A 158 -4.11 18.05 11.99
C ILE A 158 -4.33 19.06 13.12
N ASN A 159 -5.26 18.77 14.04
CA ASN A 159 -5.59 19.67 15.16
C ASN A 159 -4.39 19.81 16.10
N MET A 160 -3.72 18.69 16.40
CA MET A 160 -2.50 18.68 17.19
C MET A 160 -1.39 19.49 16.53
N ARG A 161 -1.21 19.38 15.18
CA ARG A 161 -0.24 20.19 14.45
C ARG A 161 -0.54 21.68 14.52
N ILE A 162 -1.80 22.08 14.35
CA ILE A 162 -2.21 23.50 14.43
C ILE A 162 -1.98 24.02 15.85
N LYS A 163 -2.36 23.25 16.88
CA LYS A 163 -2.21 23.58 18.29
C LYS A 163 -0.75 23.74 18.68
N ALA A 164 0.11 22.80 18.28
CA ALA A 164 1.54 22.85 18.56
C ALA A 164 2.21 24.10 17.96
N LYS A 165 1.90 24.42 16.69
CA LYS A 165 2.36 25.64 16.05
C LYS A 165 1.87 26.90 16.76
N GLY A 166 0.58 26.94 17.13
CA GLY A 166 -0.03 28.02 17.89
C GLY A 166 0.59 28.23 19.28
N SER A 167 1.18 27.18 19.87
CA SER A 167 1.87 27.21 21.16
C SER A 167 3.35 27.60 21.06
N GLY A 168 3.88 27.91 19.87
CA GLY A 168 5.24 28.38 19.68
C GLY A 168 6.27 27.31 19.28
N LEU A 169 5.83 26.08 18.92
CA LEU A 169 6.73 25.07 18.39
C LEU A 169 7.09 25.40 16.93
N LEU A 170 8.41 25.52 16.65
CA LEU A 170 8.90 25.98 15.36
C LEU A 170 8.70 24.95 14.24
N HIS A 171 8.90 23.67 14.56
CA HIS A 171 8.81 22.60 13.58
C HIS A 171 7.77 21.57 14.02
N VAL A 172 6.74 21.43 13.20
CA VAL A 172 5.69 20.41 13.38
C VAL A 172 5.39 19.82 12.01
N GLU A 173 5.56 18.53 11.87
CA GLU A 173 5.44 17.83 10.59
C GLU A 173 4.42 16.69 10.66
N ASP A 174 3.84 16.40 9.51
CA ASP A 174 3.12 15.16 9.29
C ASP A 174 4.13 14.01 9.07
N TYR A 175 3.82 12.82 9.60
CA TYR A 175 4.64 11.64 9.31
C TYR A 175 4.50 11.26 7.84
N ARG A 176 5.53 11.54 7.04
CA ARG A 176 5.48 11.43 5.57
C ARG A 176 6.13 10.17 5.00
N ARG A 177 6.88 9.41 5.81
CA ARG A 177 7.56 8.20 5.30
C ARG A 177 6.58 7.13 4.81
N ASP A 178 5.35 7.18 5.28
CA ASP A 178 4.25 6.34 4.84
C ASP A 178 3.59 6.84 3.55
N LYS A 179 3.80 8.11 3.17
CA LYS A 179 3.33 8.64 1.90
C LYS A 179 4.26 8.17 0.79
N VAL A 180 3.70 7.40 -0.12
CA VAL A 180 4.42 6.81 -1.25
C VAL A 180 4.57 7.84 -2.37
N LEU A 181 3.64 8.77 -2.44
CA LEU A 181 3.53 9.83 -3.43
C LEU A 181 3.19 11.16 -2.76
N ASP A 182 3.60 12.25 -3.36
CA ASP A 182 3.22 13.61 -2.91
C ASP A 182 1.77 13.95 -3.31
N ASP A 183 1.31 13.38 -4.43
CA ASP A 183 -0.04 13.56 -4.97
C ASP A 183 -0.59 12.22 -5.48
N ILE A 184 -1.87 11.95 -5.18
CA ILE A 184 -2.55 10.73 -5.62
C ILE A 184 -2.75 10.67 -7.14
N ASP A 185 -2.81 11.83 -7.81
CA ASP A 185 -2.95 11.90 -9.25
C ASP A 185 -1.71 11.40 -10.00
N LEU A 186 -0.56 11.32 -9.31
CA LEU A 186 0.67 10.73 -9.82
C LEU A 186 0.70 9.19 -9.73
N LEU A 187 -0.31 8.57 -9.13
CA LEU A 187 -0.36 7.13 -8.99
C LEU A 187 -0.40 6.44 -10.36
N ALA A 188 0.41 5.39 -10.49
CA ALA A 188 0.46 4.62 -11.72
C ALA A 188 -0.90 3.99 -12.06
N ARG A 189 -1.40 4.29 -13.26
CA ARG A 189 -2.71 3.82 -13.75
C ARG A 189 -2.65 2.47 -14.46
N GLY A 190 -1.45 1.99 -14.81
CA GLY A 190 -1.27 0.78 -15.60
C GLY A 190 -1.38 1.01 -17.09
N TRP A 191 -1.73 2.21 -17.51
CA TRP A 191 -1.81 2.62 -18.89
C TRP A 191 -1.43 4.09 -19.09
N SER A 192 -1.00 4.43 -20.32
CA SER A 192 -0.77 5.79 -20.77
C SER A 192 -1.37 5.98 -22.14
N LYS A 193 -2.09 7.07 -22.31
CA LYS A 193 -2.57 7.52 -23.61
C LYS A 193 -1.53 8.48 -24.22
N ILE A 194 -1.26 8.28 -25.49
CA ILE A 194 -0.37 9.13 -26.27
C ILE A 194 -1.22 9.93 -27.24
N ASP A 195 -1.02 11.22 -27.27
CA ASP A 195 -1.73 12.08 -28.21
C ASP A 195 -1.18 11.90 -29.64
N GLY A 196 -2.08 11.70 -30.60
CA GLY A 196 -1.73 11.51 -32.00
C GLY A 196 -1.35 10.07 -32.35
N ASP A 197 -0.35 9.89 -33.22
CA ASP A 197 0.14 8.60 -33.72
C ASP A 197 1.47 8.27 -32.99
N PHE A 198 1.50 7.14 -32.27
CA PHE A 198 2.68 6.68 -31.54
C PHE A 198 3.91 6.54 -32.44
N TRP A 199 3.72 5.93 -33.62
CA TRP A 199 4.85 5.63 -34.52
C TRP A 199 5.47 6.87 -35.11
N SER A 200 4.74 7.97 -35.23
CA SER A 200 5.29 9.24 -35.72
C SER A 200 6.34 9.84 -34.77
N GLY A 201 6.31 9.49 -33.49
CA GLY A 201 7.28 9.92 -32.48
C GLY A 201 8.47 8.98 -32.32
N VAL A 202 8.51 7.84 -33.01
CA VAL A 202 9.55 6.81 -32.91
C VAL A 202 10.58 6.97 -34.00
N ALA A 203 11.83 7.33 -33.65
CA ALA A 203 12.91 7.51 -34.62
C ALA A 203 13.45 6.18 -35.19
N GLU A 204 13.56 5.17 -34.33
CA GLU A 204 14.08 3.86 -34.70
C GLU A 204 13.25 2.74 -34.05
N VAL A 205 12.91 1.74 -34.84
CA VAL A 205 12.22 0.54 -34.38
C VAL A 205 12.90 -0.72 -34.92
N GLU A 206 13.11 -1.67 -34.05
CA GLU A 206 13.61 -2.99 -34.40
C GLU A 206 12.59 -4.05 -34.01
N THR A 207 12.36 -5.00 -34.90
CA THR A 207 11.46 -6.12 -34.66
C THR A 207 12.24 -7.33 -34.17
N LEU A 208 11.88 -7.87 -33.01
CA LEU A 208 12.47 -9.04 -32.38
C LEU A 208 11.43 -10.15 -32.28
N ARG A 209 11.84 -11.40 -32.54
CA ARG A 209 11.01 -12.58 -32.33
C ARG A 209 11.51 -13.36 -31.13
N GLU A 210 10.63 -13.54 -30.12
CA GLU A 210 10.86 -14.38 -28.95
C GLU A 210 9.77 -15.48 -28.91
N GLY A 211 10.11 -16.68 -29.42
CA GLY A 211 9.13 -17.76 -29.64
C GLY A 211 8.04 -17.32 -30.63
N ASP A 212 6.78 -17.43 -30.20
CA ASP A 212 5.62 -17.01 -31.01
C ASP A 212 5.27 -15.52 -30.83
N THR A 213 6.02 -14.79 -29.99
CA THR A 213 5.74 -13.38 -29.69
C THR A 213 6.65 -12.47 -30.51
N THR A 214 6.08 -11.47 -31.15
CA THR A 214 6.81 -10.39 -31.82
C THR A 214 6.88 -9.20 -30.84
N LEU A 215 8.11 -8.72 -30.61
CA LEU A 215 8.38 -7.53 -29.81
C LEU A 215 8.95 -6.44 -30.70
N TYR A 216 8.55 -5.21 -30.45
CA TYR A 216 9.11 -4.02 -31.07
C TYR A 216 10.01 -3.31 -30.09
N ARG A 217 11.28 -3.17 -30.41
CA ARG A 217 12.27 -2.45 -29.63
C ARG A 217 12.32 -1.01 -30.09
N VAL A 218 12.06 -0.09 -29.17
CA VAL A 218 12.12 1.36 -29.38
C VAL A 218 12.99 2.00 -28.31
N THR A 219 13.53 3.20 -28.58
CA THR A 219 14.35 3.91 -27.59
C THR A 219 13.51 4.33 -26.37
N ARG A 220 14.10 4.30 -25.20
CA ARG A 220 13.42 4.63 -23.94
C ARG A 220 12.96 6.09 -23.85
N ASP A 221 13.59 6.99 -24.61
CA ASP A 221 13.25 8.42 -24.65
C ASP A 221 11.80 8.68 -25.09
N VAL A 222 11.18 7.76 -25.82
CA VAL A 222 9.77 7.84 -26.22
C VAL A 222 8.83 7.83 -25.01
N LEU A 223 9.20 7.06 -23.95
CA LEU A 223 8.44 6.94 -22.70
C LEU A 223 9.40 6.71 -21.51
N PRO A 224 10.03 7.76 -20.99
CA PRO A 224 11.05 7.63 -19.95
C PRO A 224 10.52 6.99 -18.65
N GLU A 225 9.25 7.24 -18.32
CA GLU A 225 8.57 6.77 -17.10
C GLU A 225 7.88 5.41 -17.26
N ALA A 226 8.07 4.74 -18.39
CA ALA A 226 7.45 3.43 -18.62
C ALA A 226 7.93 2.37 -17.63
N TYR A 227 7.06 1.42 -17.32
CA TYR A 227 7.34 0.28 -16.44
C TYR A 227 6.78 -1.03 -17.05
N PRO A 228 7.30 -2.20 -16.64
CA PRO A 228 6.84 -3.48 -17.15
C PRO A 228 5.34 -3.70 -16.99
N ASN A 229 4.72 -4.32 -17.99
CA ASN A 229 3.29 -4.63 -18.08
C ASN A 229 2.36 -3.40 -18.11
N GLN A 230 2.90 -2.19 -18.30
CA GLN A 230 2.12 -1.01 -18.62
C GLN A 230 1.59 -1.11 -20.03
N PHE A 231 0.32 -0.71 -20.25
CA PHE A 231 -0.24 -0.54 -21.58
C PHE A 231 -0.03 0.89 -22.08
N ILE A 232 0.15 1.00 -23.39
CA ILE A 232 0.27 2.26 -24.10
C ILE A 232 -0.73 2.21 -25.24
N TYR A 233 -1.50 3.26 -25.46
CA TYR A 233 -2.40 3.35 -26.59
C TYR A 233 -2.47 4.79 -27.12
N ASP A 234 -2.82 4.94 -28.38
CA ASP A 234 -2.96 6.22 -29.05
C ASP A 234 -4.39 6.48 -29.55
N ASP A 235 -4.55 7.59 -30.27
CA ASP A 235 -5.83 7.99 -30.86
C ASP A 235 -6.16 7.22 -32.16
N GLN A 236 -5.22 6.40 -32.67
CA GLN A 236 -5.30 5.78 -34.02
C GLN A 236 -5.51 4.26 -33.99
N ASP A 237 -5.66 3.56 -32.97
CA ASP A 237 -5.75 2.11 -32.83
C ASP A 237 -4.46 1.40 -32.41
N PHE A 238 -3.35 2.10 -32.19
CA PHE A 238 -2.18 1.48 -31.60
C PHE A 238 -2.45 1.14 -30.13
N ILE A 239 -2.18 -0.10 -29.78
CA ILE A 239 -2.16 -0.58 -28.38
C ILE A 239 -0.95 -1.48 -28.24
N ALA A 240 -0.16 -1.26 -27.21
CA ALA A 240 0.96 -2.12 -26.87
C ALA A 240 1.10 -2.31 -25.36
N CYS A 241 1.64 -3.47 -24.97
CA CYS A 241 2.05 -3.77 -23.61
C CYS A 241 3.59 -3.72 -23.53
N VAL A 242 4.13 -2.98 -22.57
CA VAL A 242 5.57 -2.92 -22.28
C VAL A 242 5.95 -4.22 -21.60
N LYS A 243 6.69 -5.11 -22.29
CA LYS A 243 7.05 -6.43 -21.74
C LYS A 243 8.38 -6.42 -21.00
N ARG A 244 9.32 -5.61 -21.45
CA ARG A 244 10.65 -5.50 -20.85
C ARG A 244 11.21 -4.09 -21.06
N ILE A 245 12.06 -3.67 -20.14
CA ILE A 245 12.77 -2.39 -20.18
C ILE A 245 14.22 -2.65 -19.81
N ASP A 246 15.14 -2.06 -20.52
CA ASP A 246 16.54 -1.97 -20.14
C ASP A 246 16.99 -0.49 -20.05
N SER A 247 18.29 -0.24 -19.98
CA SER A 247 18.83 1.12 -19.82
C SER A 247 18.52 2.04 -21.01
N GLU A 248 18.38 1.49 -22.21
CA GLU A 248 18.31 2.24 -23.47
C GLU A 248 17.00 2.01 -24.22
N TYR A 249 16.33 0.87 -24.01
CA TYR A 249 15.22 0.42 -24.85
C TYR A 249 13.99 -0.02 -24.05
N LEU A 250 12.84 0.14 -24.69
CA LEU A 250 11.55 -0.47 -24.36
C LEU A 250 11.25 -1.59 -25.36
N TYR A 251 10.69 -2.69 -24.86
CA TYR A 251 10.26 -3.83 -25.65
C TYR A 251 8.74 -3.93 -25.58
N LEU A 252 8.08 -3.65 -26.69
CA LEU A 252 6.64 -3.52 -26.78
C LEU A 252 6.05 -4.73 -27.47
N ARG A 253 5.02 -5.34 -26.88
CA ARG A 253 4.14 -6.28 -27.57
C ARG A 253 2.92 -5.52 -28.04
N VAL A 254 2.77 -5.38 -29.35
CA VAL A 254 1.59 -4.76 -29.94
C VAL A 254 0.41 -5.71 -29.80
N GLU A 255 -0.72 -5.15 -29.39
CA GLU A 255 -1.98 -5.86 -29.17
C GLU A 255 -3.00 -5.44 -30.21
N ASP A 256 -3.80 -6.40 -30.66
CA ASP A 256 -4.96 -6.12 -31.51
C ASP A 256 -6.16 -5.69 -30.65
N ARG A 257 -6.71 -4.50 -30.92
CA ARG A 257 -7.85 -3.94 -30.18
C ARG A 257 -9.08 -4.84 -30.25
N HIS A 258 -9.36 -5.39 -31.43
CA HIS A 258 -10.51 -6.26 -31.62
C HIS A 258 -10.35 -7.56 -30.81
N HIS A 259 -9.14 -8.12 -30.80
CA HIS A 259 -8.84 -9.30 -30.01
C HIS A 259 -8.97 -9.03 -28.51
N LEU A 260 -8.46 -7.90 -28.02
CA LEU A 260 -8.60 -7.51 -26.61
C LEU A 260 -10.07 -7.33 -26.22
N MET A 261 -10.86 -6.63 -27.02
CA MET A 261 -12.27 -6.32 -26.74
C MET A 261 -13.22 -7.52 -26.87
N ASN A 262 -12.83 -8.57 -27.58
CA ASN A 262 -13.60 -9.82 -27.71
C ASN A 262 -13.11 -10.94 -26.79
N ARG A 263 -12.15 -10.65 -25.90
CA ARG A 263 -11.72 -11.62 -24.88
C ARG A 263 -12.87 -11.95 -23.95
N GLN A 264 -13.05 -13.23 -23.66
CA GLN A 264 -14.16 -13.69 -22.85
C GLN A 264 -13.66 -14.61 -21.74
N PHE A 265 -14.13 -14.37 -20.51
CA PHE A 265 -13.94 -15.27 -19.37
C PHE A 265 -15.28 -15.55 -18.73
N TRP A 266 -15.66 -16.81 -18.63
CA TRP A 266 -16.92 -17.22 -18.00
C TRP A 266 -18.12 -16.38 -18.50
N GLY A 267 -18.27 -16.26 -19.81
CA GLY A 267 -19.33 -15.47 -20.45
C GLY A 267 -19.16 -13.95 -20.37
N LEU A 268 -18.23 -13.43 -19.58
CA LEU A 268 -17.99 -12.00 -19.44
C LEU A 268 -17.06 -11.47 -20.52
N THR A 269 -17.49 -10.42 -21.22
CA THR A 269 -16.67 -9.63 -22.15
C THR A 269 -16.39 -8.22 -21.61
N PRO A 270 -15.26 -7.59 -21.95
CA PRO A 270 -14.96 -6.24 -21.50
C PRO A 270 -15.89 -5.22 -22.16
N ARG A 271 -16.26 -4.16 -21.45
CA ARG A 271 -17.11 -3.08 -21.92
C ARG A 271 -16.32 -1.82 -22.34
N ASN A 272 -15.08 -1.72 -21.91
CA ASN A 272 -14.16 -0.66 -22.27
C ASN A 272 -12.73 -1.20 -22.39
N LEU A 273 -11.82 -0.35 -22.85
CA LEU A 273 -10.44 -0.74 -23.12
C LEU A 273 -9.67 -1.08 -21.83
N GLU A 274 -9.90 -0.34 -20.73
CA GLU A 274 -9.23 -0.63 -19.46
C GLU A 274 -9.62 -2.00 -18.90
N GLN A 275 -10.90 -2.38 -19.03
CA GLN A 275 -11.35 -3.73 -18.68
C GLN A 275 -10.68 -4.80 -19.55
N ALA A 276 -10.56 -4.53 -20.86
CA ALA A 276 -9.92 -5.44 -21.80
C ALA A 276 -8.42 -5.64 -21.47
N MET A 277 -7.72 -4.55 -21.16
CA MET A 277 -6.33 -4.58 -20.70
C MET A 277 -6.18 -5.29 -19.34
N ALA A 278 -7.10 -5.06 -18.40
CA ALA A 278 -7.13 -5.78 -17.12
C ALA A 278 -7.28 -7.31 -17.33
N MET A 279 -8.19 -7.71 -18.22
CA MET A 279 -8.37 -9.12 -18.57
C MET A 279 -7.11 -9.71 -19.24
N ALA A 280 -6.38 -8.94 -20.03
CA ALA A 280 -5.11 -9.37 -20.60
C ALA A 280 -4.02 -9.59 -19.55
N LEU A 281 -3.93 -8.72 -18.52
CA LEU A 281 -3.00 -8.89 -17.41
C LEU A 281 -3.34 -10.11 -16.55
N LEU A 282 -4.62 -10.35 -16.31
CA LEU A 282 -5.06 -11.53 -15.54
C LEU A 282 -4.68 -12.83 -16.25
N ASP A 283 -4.82 -12.89 -17.57
CA ASP A 283 -4.55 -14.09 -18.37
C ASP A 283 -3.07 -14.34 -18.64
N ASP A 284 -2.22 -13.32 -18.50
CA ASP A 284 -0.78 -13.48 -18.71
C ASP A 284 -0.18 -14.37 -17.59
N SER A 285 0.34 -15.53 -17.99
CA SER A 285 0.93 -16.51 -17.05
C SER A 285 2.25 -16.05 -16.42
N ASN A 286 2.90 -15.02 -16.99
CA ASN A 286 4.11 -14.44 -16.42
C ASN A 286 3.82 -13.39 -15.32
N ILE A 287 2.54 -13.07 -15.09
CA ILE A 287 2.13 -12.13 -14.05
C ILE A 287 1.59 -12.90 -12.86
N ASP A 288 2.31 -12.84 -11.74
CA ASP A 288 1.95 -13.49 -10.48
C ASP A 288 0.99 -12.63 -9.65
N MET A 289 1.06 -11.29 -9.81
CA MET A 289 0.26 -10.34 -9.08
C MET A 289 -0.38 -9.31 -10.01
N THR A 290 -1.68 -9.11 -9.87
CA THR A 290 -2.41 -8.05 -10.58
C THR A 290 -3.08 -7.12 -9.58
N VAL A 291 -2.89 -5.81 -9.74
CA VAL A 291 -3.53 -4.78 -8.91
C VAL A 291 -4.54 -4.03 -9.75
N LEU A 292 -5.83 -4.16 -9.40
CA LEU A 292 -6.92 -3.47 -10.07
C LEU A 292 -7.50 -2.39 -9.17
N THR A 293 -7.38 -1.14 -9.61
CA THR A 293 -7.91 0.03 -8.90
C THR A 293 -9.03 0.70 -9.71
N GLY A 294 -9.79 1.57 -9.07
CA GLY A 294 -10.85 2.35 -9.73
C GLY A 294 -12.12 2.49 -8.91
N PRO A 295 -13.11 3.28 -9.35
CA PRO A 295 -14.33 3.56 -8.62
C PRO A 295 -15.21 2.33 -8.42
N ALA A 296 -16.20 2.44 -7.52
CA ALA A 296 -17.20 1.40 -7.35
C ALA A 296 -17.98 1.18 -8.66
N GLY A 297 -18.28 -0.07 -9.00
CA GLY A 297 -19.01 -0.39 -10.23
C GLY A 297 -18.20 -0.39 -11.53
N SER A 298 -16.88 -0.16 -11.46
CA SER A 298 -16.00 -0.29 -12.64
C SER A 298 -15.78 -1.74 -13.12
N GLY A 299 -16.29 -2.74 -12.38
CA GLY A 299 -16.23 -4.17 -12.76
C GLY A 299 -15.00 -4.92 -12.23
N LYS A 300 -14.16 -4.34 -11.37
CA LYS A 300 -12.94 -4.98 -10.84
C LYS A 300 -13.19 -6.38 -10.28
N THR A 301 -14.12 -6.48 -9.33
CA THR A 301 -14.44 -7.74 -8.65
C THR A 301 -15.04 -8.75 -9.61
N LEU A 302 -15.92 -8.31 -10.51
CA LEU A 302 -16.56 -9.16 -11.50
C LEU A 302 -15.54 -9.75 -12.49
N ILE A 303 -14.61 -8.94 -13.00
CA ILE A 303 -13.56 -9.37 -13.93
C ILE A 303 -12.58 -10.33 -13.24
N ALA A 304 -12.15 -10.00 -12.01
CA ALA A 304 -11.26 -10.87 -11.24
C ALA A 304 -11.89 -12.25 -10.96
N LEU A 305 -13.19 -12.26 -10.63
CA LEU A 305 -13.93 -13.47 -10.36
C LEU A 305 -14.15 -14.30 -11.64
N ALA A 306 -14.55 -13.65 -12.75
CA ALA A 306 -14.74 -14.32 -14.04
C ALA A 306 -13.47 -15.03 -14.51
N TYR A 307 -12.32 -14.35 -14.42
CA TYR A 307 -11.04 -14.99 -14.74
C TYR A 307 -10.69 -16.13 -13.80
N GLY A 308 -10.93 -15.97 -12.49
CA GLY A 308 -10.68 -17.05 -11.51
C GLY A 308 -11.48 -18.31 -11.81
N LEU A 309 -12.76 -18.17 -12.14
CA LEU A 309 -13.62 -19.30 -12.55
C LEU A 309 -13.13 -19.92 -13.86
N HIS A 310 -12.83 -19.11 -14.86
CA HIS A 310 -12.28 -19.56 -16.13
C HIS A 310 -10.96 -20.34 -15.93
N ALA A 311 -10.03 -19.78 -15.19
CA ALA A 311 -8.71 -20.38 -14.95
C ALA A 311 -8.78 -21.71 -14.16
N ILE A 312 -9.76 -21.87 -13.27
CA ILE A 312 -9.92 -23.09 -12.46
C ILE A 312 -10.75 -24.13 -13.21
N LEU A 313 -11.94 -23.74 -13.69
CA LEU A 313 -12.93 -24.70 -14.20
C LEU A 313 -12.68 -25.11 -15.64
N GLU A 314 -12.18 -24.19 -16.47
CA GLU A 314 -11.90 -24.44 -17.88
C GLU A 314 -10.40 -24.66 -18.13
N GLY A 315 -9.55 -23.83 -17.51
CA GLY A 315 -8.10 -23.87 -17.71
C GLY A 315 -7.35 -24.88 -16.84
N GLY A 316 -7.93 -25.33 -15.72
CA GLY A 316 -7.25 -26.20 -14.75
C GLY A 316 -5.94 -25.63 -14.18
N LYS A 317 -5.77 -24.30 -14.25
CA LYS A 317 -4.53 -23.62 -13.85
C LYS A 317 -4.33 -23.58 -12.33
N TYR A 318 -5.42 -23.55 -11.56
CA TYR A 318 -5.40 -23.49 -10.10
C TYR A 318 -6.37 -24.50 -9.49
N SER A 319 -6.09 -24.94 -8.27
CA SER A 319 -6.92 -25.95 -7.58
C SER A 319 -8.03 -25.34 -6.72
N LYS A 320 -7.99 -24.04 -6.47
CA LYS A 320 -8.95 -23.34 -5.61
C LYS A 320 -8.95 -21.84 -5.86
N LEU A 321 -10.10 -21.22 -5.58
CA LEU A 321 -10.28 -19.78 -5.51
C LEU A 321 -10.37 -19.36 -4.04
N ILE A 322 -9.50 -18.46 -3.61
CA ILE A 322 -9.53 -17.87 -2.27
C ILE A 322 -9.96 -16.43 -2.40
N VAL A 323 -11.01 -16.07 -1.70
CA VAL A 323 -11.48 -14.68 -1.63
C VAL A 323 -11.32 -14.19 -0.21
N ALA A 324 -10.60 -13.08 -0.07
CA ALA A 324 -10.43 -12.42 1.20
C ALA A 324 -10.78 -10.93 1.07
N ARG A 325 -11.47 -10.40 2.06
CA ARG A 325 -11.88 -9.00 2.10
C ARG A 325 -11.40 -8.35 3.39
N SER A 326 -11.02 -7.06 3.29
CA SER A 326 -10.81 -6.23 4.46
C SER A 326 -12.17 -5.96 5.12
N THR A 327 -12.31 -6.38 6.38
CA THR A 327 -13.51 -6.06 7.15
C THR A 327 -13.37 -4.65 7.69
N PRO A 328 -14.34 -3.74 7.45
CA PRO A 328 -14.29 -2.42 8.07
C PRO A 328 -14.37 -2.52 9.59
N PRO A 329 -13.72 -1.61 10.33
CA PRO A 329 -13.75 -1.58 11.81
C PRO A 329 -15.16 -1.34 12.39
N ILE A 330 -16.16 -1.02 11.56
CA ILE A 330 -17.57 -0.80 11.95
C ILE A 330 -18.26 -2.10 12.41
N ALA A 331 -17.77 -3.25 12.00
CA ALA A 331 -18.25 -4.52 12.54
C ALA A 331 -17.51 -4.83 13.85
N GLU A 332 -17.91 -4.15 14.92
CA GLU A 332 -17.55 -4.55 16.28
C GLU A 332 -17.91 -6.03 16.44
N ASP A 333 -16.87 -6.87 16.62
CA ASP A 333 -16.99 -8.23 17.08
C ASP A 333 -17.59 -9.30 16.14
N ILE A 334 -16.96 -9.56 14.98
CA ILE A 334 -17.11 -10.90 14.34
C ILE A 334 -16.71 -12.03 15.35
N GLY A 335 -15.87 -11.73 16.33
CA GLY A 335 -15.44 -12.68 17.36
C GLY A 335 -16.53 -13.20 18.28
N PHE A 336 -17.60 -12.43 18.51
CA PHE A 336 -18.70 -12.77 19.44
C PHE A 336 -19.93 -13.40 18.75
N LEU A 337 -20.00 -13.41 17.43
CA LEU A 337 -21.07 -14.12 16.75
C LEU A 337 -20.82 -15.64 16.88
N PRO A 338 -21.80 -16.44 17.38
CA PRO A 338 -21.70 -17.88 17.36
C PRO A 338 -21.75 -18.38 15.92
N GLY A 339 -20.97 -19.40 15.58
CA GLY A 339 -20.97 -20.01 14.26
C GLY A 339 -19.58 -20.20 13.66
N THR A 340 -19.54 -20.82 12.48
CA THR A 340 -18.33 -21.03 11.68
C THR A 340 -17.77 -19.70 11.13
N GLU A 341 -16.53 -19.71 10.64
CA GLU A 341 -15.95 -18.54 9.96
C GLU A 341 -16.81 -18.08 8.77
N GLU A 342 -17.34 -19.01 8.01
CA GLU A 342 -18.21 -18.73 6.85
C GLU A 342 -19.54 -18.10 7.27
N GLU A 343 -20.19 -18.59 8.33
CA GLU A 343 -21.42 -18.00 8.86
C GLU A 343 -21.19 -16.55 9.36
N LYS A 344 -20.05 -16.30 9.97
CA LYS A 344 -19.66 -14.95 10.42
C LYS A 344 -19.36 -14.02 9.26
N MET A 345 -18.90 -14.54 8.14
CA MET A 345 -18.58 -13.78 6.94
C MET A 345 -19.80 -13.57 6.01
N ALA A 346 -20.91 -14.25 6.25
CA ALA A 346 -22.09 -14.24 5.38
C ALA A 346 -22.56 -12.85 4.92
N PRO A 347 -22.63 -11.80 5.78
CA PRO A 347 -23.03 -10.46 5.34
C PRO A 347 -22.14 -9.84 4.26
N TRP A 348 -20.84 -10.21 4.26
CA TRP A 348 -19.87 -9.70 3.30
C TRP A 348 -19.77 -10.55 2.05
N LEU A 349 -20.27 -11.81 2.11
CA LEU A 349 -20.30 -12.74 1.00
C LEU A 349 -21.41 -12.40 0.01
N ALA A 350 -22.48 -11.76 0.44
CA ALA A 350 -23.60 -11.38 -0.41
C ALA A 350 -23.16 -10.60 -1.67
N ALA A 351 -22.24 -9.67 -1.54
CA ALA A 351 -21.69 -8.94 -2.69
C ALA A 351 -20.93 -9.84 -3.68
N PHE A 352 -20.33 -10.92 -3.22
CA PHE A 352 -19.71 -11.94 -4.08
C PHE A 352 -20.75 -12.85 -4.71
N ASP A 353 -21.77 -13.22 -3.97
CA ASP A 353 -22.88 -14.04 -4.48
C ASP A 353 -23.63 -13.31 -5.58
N ASP A 354 -23.89 -12.00 -5.43
CA ASP A 354 -24.45 -11.14 -6.49
C ASP A 354 -23.59 -11.17 -7.78
N ASN A 355 -22.26 -11.13 -7.64
CA ASN A 355 -21.36 -11.22 -8.80
C ASN A 355 -21.36 -12.62 -9.42
N LEU A 356 -21.45 -13.69 -8.61
CA LEU A 356 -21.59 -15.07 -9.10
C LEU A 356 -22.93 -15.27 -9.84
N GLU A 357 -24.03 -14.67 -9.36
CA GLU A 357 -25.32 -14.69 -10.04
C GLU A 357 -25.25 -14.00 -11.42
N ILE A 358 -24.60 -12.85 -11.50
CA ILE A 358 -24.40 -12.15 -12.78
C ILE A 358 -23.61 -13.02 -13.75
N LEU A 359 -22.52 -13.66 -13.29
CA LEU A 359 -21.67 -14.51 -14.11
C LEU A 359 -22.39 -15.80 -14.53
N HIS A 360 -23.14 -16.41 -13.62
CA HIS A 360 -23.93 -17.60 -13.91
C HIS A 360 -25.03 -17.32 -14.96
N GLY A 361 -25.66 -16.13 -14.90
CA GLY A 361 -26.63 -15.72 -15.90
C GLY A 361 -26.03 -15.35 -17.26
N ALA A 362 -24.73 -15.04 -17.30
CA ALA A 362 -24.01 -14.72 -18.53
C ALA A 362 -23.45 -15.97 -19.24
N ASP A 363 -23.26 -17.08 -18.53
CA ASP A 363 -22.74 -18.33 -19.10
C ASP A 363 -23.88 -19.30 -19.41
N GLU A 364 -24.32 -19.30 -20.67
CA GLU A 364 -25.35 -20.21 -21.17
C GLU A 364 -24.97 -21.70 -21.11
N SER A 365 -23.69 -22.02 -20.90
CA SER A 365 -23.17 -23.40 -20.87
C SER A 365 -23.27 -24.05 -19.49
N THR A 366 -23.49 -23.28 -18.42
CA THR A 366 -23.46 -23.80 -17.05
C THR A 366 -24.86 -24.15 -16.56
N SER A 367 -25.20 -25.45 -16.55
CA SER A 367 -26.48 -25.97 -16.10
C SER A 367 -26.54 -26.33 -14.60
N GLY A 368 -25.65 -25.75 -13.76
CA GLY A 368 -25.57 -26.05 -12.33
C GLY A 368 -26.07 -24.89 -11.44
N SER A 369 -26.38 -25.18 -10.18
CA SER A 369 -26.65 -24.13 -9.21
C SER A 369 -25.36 -23.36 -8.84
N ILE A 370 -25.48 -22.14 -8.29
CA ILE A 370 -24.34 -21.36 -7.79
C ILE A 370 -23.53 -22.16 -6.76
N ASP A 371 -24.19 -22.94 -5.92
CA ASP A 371 -23.53 -23.80 -4.95
C ASP A 371 -22.66 -24.88 -5.61
N TYR A 372 -23.12 -25.44 -6.73
CA TYR A 372 -22.33 -26.38 -7.53
C TYR A 372 -21.06 -25.69 -8.11
N VAL A 373 -21.18 -24.46 -8.59
CA VAL A 373 -20.01 -23.67 -9.06
C VAL A 373 -19.03 -23.41 -7.93
N LYS A 374 -19.54 -23.01 -6.74
CA LYS A 374 -18.70 -22.77 -5.54
C LYS A 374 -17.95 -24.03 -5.11
N GLU A 375 -18.63 -25.18 -5.09
CA GLU A 375 -18.02 -26.45 -4.72
C GLU A 375 -16.97 -26.89 -5.76
N ARG A 376 -17.32 -26.86 -7.04
CA ARG A 376 -16.44 -27.30 -8.12
C ARG A 376 -15.18 -26.42 -8.27
N ALA A 377 -15.32 -25.11 -8.12
CA ALA A 377 -14.18 -24.17 -8.13
C ALA A 377 -13.45 -24.12 -6.79
N ASN A 378 -13.89 -24.88 -5.78
CA ASN A 378 -13.34 -24.89 -4.42
C ASN A 378 -13.15 -23.45 -3.89
N ILE A 379 -14.24 -22.66 -3.94
CA ILE A 379 -14.25 -21.28 -3.49
C ILE A 379 -14.17 -21.24 -1.96
N GLN A 380 -13.16 -20.57 -1.44
CA GLN A 380 -12.92 -20.42 -0.01
C GLN A 380 -12.94 -18.96 0.37
N PHE A 381 -13.84 -18.57 1.23
CA PHE A 381 -13.87 -17.23 1.81
C PHE A 381 -13.06 -17.21 3.10
N LYS A 382 -12.18 -16.20 3.22
CA LYS A 382 -11.29 -16.09 4.37
C LYS A 382 -11.23 -14.64 4.87
N SER A 383 -11.27 -14.49 6.17
CA SER A 383 -10.87 -13.22 6.77
C SER A 383 -9.36 -13.04 6.64
N LEU A 384 -8.89 -11.81 6.39
CA LEU A 384 -7.47 -11.50 6.26
C LEU A 384 -6.64 -11.91 7.49
N ASN A 385 -7.26 -11.92 8.67
CA ASN A 385 -6.61 -12.37 9.90
C ASN A 385 -6.26 -13.87 9.88
N PHE A 386 -7.05 -14.69 9.20
CA PHE A 386 -6.83 -16.13 9.07
C PHE A 386 -5.92 -16.53 7.91
N MET A 387 -5.56 -15.59 7.05
CA MET A 387 -4.54 -15.81 6.02
C MET A 387 -3.11 -15.87 6.59
N ARG A 388 -2.91 -15.35 7.81
CA ARG A 388 -1.60 -15.32 8.45
C ARG A 388 -1.20 -16.70 8.96
N GLY A 389 0.09 -17.04 8.81
CA GLY A 389 0.64 -18.33 9.26
C GLY A 389 0.40 -19.50 8.31
N ARG A 390 -0.26 -19.28 7.16
CA ARG A 390 -0.49 -20.31 6.13
C ARG A 390 0.13 -19.88 4.81
N SER A 391 0.66 -20.81 4.03
CA SER A 391 1.06 -20.59 2.64
C SER A 391 -0.02 -21.12 1.71
N PHE A 392 -0.26 -20.41 0.61
CA PHE A 392 -1.28 -20.74 -0.39
C PHE A 392 -0.59 -21.11 -1.69
N ASN A 393 -0.56 -22.40 -1.99
CA ASN A 393 0.00 -22.93 -3.22
C ASN A 393 -1.12 -23.32 -4.18
N ASN A 394 -0.83 -23.26 -5.47
CA ASN A 394 -1.74 -23.65 -6.54
C ASN A 394 -3.14 -23.02 -6.37
N ALA A 395 -3.16 -21.72 -6.09
CA ALA A 395 -4.36 -20.99 -5.74
C ALA A 395 -4.48 -19.68 -6.53
N TYR A 396 -5.71 -19.34 -6.91
CA TYR A 396 -6.06 -18.02 -7.38
C TYR A 396 -6.66 -17.24 -6.20
N ILE A 397 -6.06 -16.10 -5.85
CA ILE A 397 -6.37 -15.37 -4.62
C ILE A 397 -6.86 -13.97 -4.98
N ILE A 398 -8.03 -13.60 -4.48
CA ILE A 398 -8.60 -12.25 -4.61
C ILE A 398 -8.57 -11.58 -3.23
N ILE A 399 -7.95 -10.42 -3.14
CA ILE A 399 -8.02 -9.53 -1.97
C ILE A 399 -8.87 -8.34 -2.35
N ASP A 400 -10.05 -8.23 -1.76
CA ASP A 400 -11.00 -7.13 -2.02
C ASP A 400 -10.93 -6.05 -0.94
N GLU A 401 -11.32 -4.80 -1.31
CA GLU A 401 -11.29 -3.62 -0.44
C GLU A 401 -9.89 -3.35 0.18
N ALA A 402 -8.84 -3.55 -0.61
CA ALA A 402 -7.47 -3.46 -0.13
C ALA A 402 -7.02 -2.03 0.24
N GLN A 403 -7.76 -0.98 -0.13
CA GLN A 403 -7.44 0.40 0.21
C GLN A 403 -7.48 0.66 1.72
N GLY A 404 -8.25 -0.13 2.47
CA GLY A 404 -8.32 -0.06 3.94
C GLY A 404 -7.16 -0.75 4.67
N LEU A 405 -6.20 -1.33 3.94
CA LEU A 405 -5.08 -2.07 4.52
C LEU A 405 -3.82 -1.20 4.63
N THR A 406 -3.05 -1.42 5.69
CA THR A 406 -1.72 -0.83 5.83
C THR A 406 -0.71 -1.56 4.93
N GLN A 407 0.44 -0.92 4.67
CA GLN A 407 1.57 -1.53 3.94
C GLN A 407 1.99 -2.86 4.57
N PHE A 408 2.07 -2.91 5.92
CA PHE A 408 2.45 -4.09 6.66
C PHE A 408 1.45 -5.25 6.47
N GLN A 409 0.14 -4.95 6.50
CA GLN A 409 -0.90 -5.94 6.31
C GLN A 409 -0.82 -6.56 4.91
N LEU A 410 -0.74 -5.74 3.86
CA LEU A 410 -0.58 -6.23 2.49
C LEU A 410 0.70 -7.03 2.29
N LYS A 411 1.83 -6.55 2.77
CA LYS A 411 3.11 -7.28 2.74
C LYS A 411 2.98 -8.66 3.41
N SER A 412 2.32 -8.72 4.57
CA SER A 412 2.11 -9.96 5.32
C SER A 412 1.25 -10.97 4.55
N ILE A 413 0.28 -10.52 3.74
CA ILE A 413 -0.58 -11.37 2.92
C ILE A 413 0.17 -11.84 1.69
N ILE A 414 0.78 -10.92 0.93
CA ILE A 414 1.50 -11.23 -0.32
C ILE A 414 2.65 -12.21 -0.06
N SER A 415 3.35 -12.08 1.06
CA SER A 415 4.43 -13.02 1.44
C SER A 415 3.96 -14.46 1.72
N ARG A 416 2.66 -14.73 1.69
CA ARG A 416 2.04 -16.06 1.89
C ARG A 416 1.59 -16.71 0.59
N VAL A 417 1.65 -15.98 -0.51
CA VAL A 417 1.39 -16.53 -1.84
C VAL A 417 2.54 -17.46 -2.18
N GLY A 418 2.21 -18.73 -2.36
CA GLY A 418 3.19 -19.79 -2.65
C GLY A 418 3.28 -20.10 -4.13
N SER A 419 3.96 -21.20 -4.45
CA SER A 419 4.21 -21.62 -5.83
C SER A 419 2.91 -21.84 -6.60
N ASP A 420 2.97 -21.57 -7.91
CA ASP A 420 1.89 -21.81 -8.87
C ASP A 420 0.57 -21.10 -8.49
N SER A 421 0.70 -19.92 -7.87
CA SER A 421 -0.42 -19.13 -7.41
C SER A 421 -0.40 -17.73 -8.00
N LYS A 422 -1.57 -17.16 -8.20
CA LYS A 422 -1.75 -15.77 -8.64
C LYS A 422 -2.58 -15.01 -7.61
N ILE A 423 -2.17 -13.77 -7.32
CA ILE A 423 -2.91 -12.88 -6.43
C ILE A 423 -3.44 -11.68 -7.20
N VAL A 424 -4.69 -11.33 -6.96
CA VAL A 424 -5.34 -10.15 -7.50
C VAL A 424 -5.78 -9.27 -6.33
N VAL A 425 -5.29 -8.04 -6.32
CA VAL A 425 -5.58 -7.07 -5.27
C VAL A 425 -6.49 -5.98 -5.82
N LEU A 426 -7.66 -5.84 -5.22
CA LEU A 426 -8.71 -4.92 -5.67
C LEU A 426 -8.90 -3.79 -4.66
N GLY A 427 -9.13 -2.57 -5.14
CA GLY A 427 -9.48 -1.47 -4.25
C GLY A 427 -9.91 -0.18 -4.93
N ASN A 428 -10.50 0.71 -4.10
CA ASN A 428 -10.91 2.04 -4.48
C ASN A 428 -10.35 3.07 -3.49
N LEU A 429 -9.35 3.85 -3.89
CA LEU A 429 -8.70 4.83 -3.02
C LEU A 429 -9.59 6.02 -2.64
N ALA A 430 -10.71 6.22 -3.33
CA ALA A 430 -11.71 7.23 -2.95
C ALA A 430 -12.60 6.77 -1.78
N GLN A 431 -12.63 5.47 -1.47
CA GLN A 431 -13.51 4.88 -0.44
C GLN A 431 -12.68 4.24 0.68
N ILE A 432 -11.96 5.05 1.43
CA ILE A 432 -11.19 4.60 2.60
C ILE A 432 -11.98 4.88 3.86
N ASP A 433 -12.54 3.85 4.48
CA ASP A 433 -13.31 3.95 5.72
C ASP A 433 -12.43 3.97 6.97
N ASN A 434 -11.16 3.65 6.83
CA ASN A 434 -10.21 3.60 7.94
C ASN A 434 -9.72 5.00 8.30
N LYS A 435 -10.03 5.48 9.51
CA LYS A 435 -9.67 6.80 10.01
C LYS A 435 -8.15 7.07 10.08
N TYR A 436 -7.35 6.02 10.09
CA TYR A 436 -5.89 6.09 10.23
C TYR A 436 -5.14 5.99 8.90
N ILE A 437 -5.86 5.75 7.81
CA ILE A 437 -5.29 5.56 6.46
C ILE A 437 -5.80 6.65 5.55
N SER A 438 -4.90 7.30 4.83
CA SER A 438 -5.21 8.23 3.74
C SER A 438 -4.94 7.57 2.38
N PRO A 439 -5.44 8.11 1.26
CA PRO A 439 -5.09 7.61 -0.07
C PRO A 439 -3.58 7.53 -0.32
N LEU A 440 -2.81 8.49 0.20
CA LEU A 440 -1.35 8.54 0.03
C LEU A 440 -0.59 7.55 0.92
N SER A 441 -1.19 7.11 2.04
CA SER A 441 -0.58 6.20 3.01
C SER A 441 -1.17 4.79 2.96
N SER A 442 -2.16 4.56 2.11
CA SER A 442 -2.76 3.24 1.92
C SER A 442 -1.71 2.21 1.47
N GLY A 443 -1.81 1.02 2.01
CA GLY A 443 -1.01 -0.11 1.54
C GLY A 443 -1.22 -0.42 0.07
N LEU A 444 -2.43 -0.13 -0.47
CA LEU A 444 -2.72 -0.28 -1.88
C LEU A 444 -1.90 0.70 -2.74
N THR A 445 -1.80 1.97 -2.37
CA THR A 445 -0.96 2.97 -3.05
C THR A 445 0.51 2.54 -3.02
N TYR A 446 0.99 2.09 -1.86
CA TYR A 446 2.33 1.54 -1.74
C TYR A 446 2.55 0.34 -2.67
N LEU A 447 1.59 -0.58 -2.73
CA LEU A 447 1.68 -1.77 -3.57
C LEU A 447 1.75 -1.39 -5.05
N VAL A 448 0.88 -0.47 -5.52
CA VAL A 448 0.89 0.02 -6.91
C VAL A 448 2.26 0.57 -7.27
N GLU A 449 2.82 1.47 -6.46
CA GLU A 449 4.11 2.09 -6.75
C GLU A 449 5.28 1.10 -6.73
N LYS A 450 5.30 0.17 -5.78
CA LYS A 450 6.33 -0.86 -5.73
C LYS A 450 6.22 -1.90 -6.84
N SER A 451 5.01 -2.14 -7.33
CA SER A 451 4.74 -3.08 -8.43
C SER A 451 5.34 -2.62 -9.76
N LYS A 452 5.55 -1.30 -9.97
CA LYS A 452 6.24 -0.78 -11.17
C LYS A 452 7.64 -1.37 -11.38
N ALA A 453 8.33 -1.73 -10.31
CA ALA A 453 9.67 -2.31 -10.38
C ALA A 453 9.69 -3.84 -10.51
N TYR A 454 8.53 -4.49 -10.45
CA TYR A 454 8.43 -5.96 -10.46
C TYR A 454 7.87 -6.46 -11.79
N ALA A 455 8.69 -7.15 -12.56
CA ALA A 455 8.34 -7.61 -13.91
C ALA A 455 7.16 -8.61 -13.97
N HIS A 456 6.83 -9.26 -12.85
CA HIS A 456 5.72 -10.19 -12.73
C HIS A 456 4.48 -9.57 -12.06
N ALA A 457 4.39 -8.24 -12.03
CA ALA A 457 3.19 -7.53 -11.59
C ALA A 457 2.53 -6.79 -12.75
N GLY A 458 1.20 -6.75 -12.73
CA GLY A 458 0.37 -5.91 -13.60
C GLY A 458 -0.44 -4.94 -12.77
N ILE A 459 -0.53 -3.70 -13.21
CA ILE A 459 -1.35 -2.66 -12.60
C ILE A 459 -2.40 -2.24 -13.61
N MET A 460 -3.64 -2.00 -13.18
CA MET A 460 -4.68 -1.43 -14.04
C MET A 460 -5.67 -0.61 -13.22
N THR A 461 -5.78 0.66 -13.54
CA THR A 461 -6.86 1.51 -13.06
C THR A 461 -7.99 1.45 -14.08
N ILE A 462 -9.14 0.91 -13.67
CA ILE A 462 -10.33 0.80 -14.48
C ILE A 462 -11.19 2.02 -14.20
N GLY A 463 -11.28 2.94 -15.16
CA GLY A 463 -12.17 4.07 -15.12
C GLY A 463 -13.60 3.70 -15.55
N GLY A 464 -14.49 4.69 -15.46
CA GLY A 464 -15.86 4.56 -15.95
C GLY A 464 -16.79 3.76 -15.03
N ILE A 465 -18.00 4.26 -14.88
CA ILE A 465 -19.08 3.60 -14.13
C ILE A 465 -19.94 2.84 -15.13
N VAL A 466 -19.93 1.53 -15.04
CA VAL A 466 -20.70 0.65 -15.93
C VAL A 466 -22.09 0.32 -15.36
N ARG A 467 -22.43 0.88 -14.18
CA ARG A 467 -23.72 0.65 -13.51
C ARG A 467 -24.85 1.48 -14.13
N SER A 468 -25.75 2.00 -13.33
CA SER A 468 -26.88 2.80 -13.78
C SER A 468 -26.51 4.29 -13.92
N ARG A 469 -27.35 5.06 -14.66
CA ARG A 469 -27.23 6.53 -14.72
C ARG A 469 -27.28 7.18 -13.34
N LEU A 470 -28.00 6.59 -12.38
CA LEU A 470 -28.08 7.07 -11.02
C LEU A 470 -26.76 6.87 -10.25
N ALA A 471 -26.12 5.74 -10.46
CA ALA A 471 -24.81 5.47 -9.84
C ALA A 471 -23.71 6.41 -10.38
N ALA A 472 -23.74 6.72 -11.69
CA ALA A 472 -22.86 7.72 -12.29
C ALA A 472 -23.08 9.11 -11.70
N PHE A 473 -24.35 9.52 -11.57
CA PHE A 473 -24.71 10.80 -10.94
C PHE A 473 -24.22 10.89 -9.49
N ALA A 474 -24.37 9.82 -8.72
CA ALA A 474 -23.94 9.81 -7.32
C ALA A 474 -22.42 9.96 -7.16
N GLU A 475 -21.65 9.36 -8.06
CA GLU A 475 -20.17 9.42 -8.04
C GLU A 475 -19.64 10.79 -8.52
N GLU A 476 -20.33 11.44 -9.47
CA GLU A 476 -19.88 12.69 -10.08
C GLU A 476 -20.38 13.94 -9.35
N GLN A 477 -21.51 13.86 -8.65
CA GLN A 477 -22.23 15.04 -8.15
C GLN A 477 -22.49 15.03 -6.63
N LEU A 478 -22.28 13.90 -5.94
CA LEU A 478 -22.45 13.76 -4.49
C LEU A 478 -21.13 13.45 -3.77
#